data_8bca06214ff3b770e9e1fa20ac3fb659
#
_entry.id   8bca06214ff3b770e9e1fa20ac3fb659
#
_cell.length_a   1.000
_cell.length_b   1.000
_cell.length_c   1.000
_cell.angle_alpha   90.00
_cell.angle_beta   90.00
_cell.angle_gamma   90.00
#
_symmetry.space_group_name_H-M   'P 1'
#
loop_
_entity.id
_entity.type
_entity.pdbx_description
1 polymer ?
#
loop_
_entity_poly.entity_id
_entity_poly.type
_entity_poly.pdbx_seq_one_letter_code
_entity_poly.pdbx_strand_id
1 'polypeptide(L)'
;MKNIVKWIVPLLLAVVAAGCGTERRSALEAYRSWPKGLSVSLTMPADKLQQVKEAGFGHVEVTLNSLRGKSTEERLAAIERFRADAEQVGLTVWSVHLPFGRAWDISSPNDSLRTAVVEQIAWFIDAVQALGPRKMVLHPSAEPIADSLRAVHFENSVNSINALAEAARGTGAQLLVEDLPRTCLCNTSDEMLALFGRLDPSVGICFDTNHLLQETPEAFARAVGGRIASLHVSDYDAVDEKHWVMGKGVIDWPAVIGAIASTGYDGVFMFEVGGYDSFGQVADTWRAVERRLEEIENRK
;
A
#
# COMPACT_ATOMS: atom_id res chain seq x y z
N MET A 1 -41.91 17.12 -67.97
CA MET A 1 -41.17 17.40 -66.72
C MET A 1 -41.37 16.18 -65.81
N LYS A 2 -40.33 15.35 -65.66
CA LYS A 2 -40.40 14.08 -64.89
C LYS A 2 -39.79 14.29 -63.53
N ASN A 3 -40.60 14.13 -62.46
CA ASN A 3 -40.16 14.21 -61.08
C ASN A 3 -39.45 12.87 -60.70
N ILE A 4 -38.19 12.92 -60.34
CA ILE A 4 -37.42 11.80 -59.79
C ILE A 4 -37.46 11.93 -58.26
N VAL A 5 -38.23 11.06 -57.62
CA VAL A 5 -38.25 10.90 -56.18
C VAL A 5 -37.05 10.03 -55.80
N LYS A 6 -36.05 10.60 -55.09
CA LYS A 6 -34.91 9.85 -54.52
C LYS A 6 -35.33 9.26 -53.19
N TRP A 7 -35.37 7.93 -53.09
CA TRP A 7 -35.51 7.19 -51.83
C TRP A 7 -34.18 7.21 -51.10
N ILE A 8 -34.14 7.82 -49.92
CA ILE A 8 -33.02 7.73 -48.97
C ILE A 8 -33.33 6.58 -48.05
N VAL A 9 -32.58 5.47 -48.16
CA VAL A 9 -32.61 4.34 -47.23
C VAL A 9 -31.68 4.70 -46.09
N PRO A 10 -32.17 4.75 -44.82
CA PRO A 10 -31.27 4.93 -43.70
C PRO A 10 -30.52 3.64 -43.41
N LEU A 11 -29.20 3.71 -43.55
CA LEU A 11 -28.29 2.63 -43.12
C LEU A 11 -28.24 2.60 -41.58
N LEU A 12 -28.96 1.65 -40.96
CA LEU A 12 -28.83 1.40 -39.52
C LEU A 12 -27.44 0.73 -39.30
N LEU A 13 -26.47 1.51 -38.82
CA LEU A 13 -25.24 0.92 -38.24
C LEU A 13 -25.61 0.32 -36.89
N ALA A 14 -25.70 -1.00 -36.84
CA ALA A 14 -25.73 -1.75 -35.59
C ALA A 14 -24.32 -1.68 -34.98
N VAL A 15 -24.11 -0.81 -33.99
CA VAL A 15 -22.93 -0.83 -33.14
C VAL A 15 -23.05 -2.09 -32.26
N VAL A 16 -22.40 -3.17 -32.66
CA VAL A 16 -22.17 -4.30 -31.77
C VAL A 16 -21.15 -3.82 -30.73
N ALA A 17 -21.63 -3.40 -29.57
CA ALA A 17 -20.79 -3.24 -28.40
C ALA A 17 -20.28 -4.65 -28.03
N ALA A 18 -19.08 -4.99 -28.49
CA ALA A 18 -18.32 -6.10 -27.94
C ALA A 18 -18.00 -5.73 -26.48
N GLY A 19 -18.88 -6.12 -25.58
CA GLY A 19 -18.61 -6.10 -24.15
C GLY A 19 -17.47 -7.09 -23.92
N CYS A 20 -16.23 -6.57 -23.82
CA CYS A 20 -15.11 -7.32 -23.28
C CYS A 20 -15.42 -7.52 -21.79
N GLY A 21 -16.24 -8.51 -21.46
CA GLY A 21 -16.41 -8.99 -20.11
C GLY A 21 -15.11 -9.67 -19.72
N THR A 22 -14.20 -8.93 -19.12
CA THR A 22 -13.11 -9.55 -18.36
C THR A 22 -13.79 -10.35 -17.26
N GLU A 23 -13.82 -11.68 -17.40
CA GLU A 23 -14.22 -12.54 -16.29
C GLU A 23 -13.43 -12.12 -15.06
N ARG A 24 -14.16 -11.73 -14.00
CA ARG A 24 -13.51 -11.37 -12.73
C ARG A 24 -12.82 -12.60 -12.21
N ARG A 25 -11.51 -12.54 -12.02
CA ARG A 25 -10.73 -13.61 -11.39
C ARG A 25 -11.38 -14.00 -10.07
N SER A 26 -11.39 -15.28 -9.75
CA SER A 26 -11.80 -15.75 -8.43
C SER A 26 -10.83 -15.21 -7.36
N ALA A 27 -11.27 -15.19 -6.10
CA ALA A 27 -10.40 -14.79 -4.99
C ALA A 27 -9.13 -15.66 -4.93
N LEU A 28 -9.24 -16.96 -5.17
CA LEU A 28 -8.12 -17.88 -5.19
C LEU A 28 -7.15 -17.59 -6.35
N GLU A 29 -7.66 -17.41 -7.57
CA GLU A 29 -6.85 -17.09 -8.75
C GLU A 29 -6.09 -15.77 -8.56
N ALA A 30 -6.76 -14.73 -8.02
CA ALA A 30 -6.13 -13.46 -7.71
C ALA A 30 -5.04 -13.63 -6.65
N TYR A 31 -5.36 -14.30 -5.53
CA TYR A 31 -4.42 -14.53 -4.43
C TYR A 31 -3.15 -15.29 -4.87
N ARG A 32 -3.29 -16.30 -5.73
CA ARG A 32 -2.18 -17.05 -6.31
C ARG A 32 -1.32 -16.21 -7.23
N SER A 33 -1.93 -15.29 -7.96
CA SER A 33 -1.22 -14.43 -8.91
C SER A 33 -0.42 -13.32 -8.23
N TRP A 34 -0.76 -12.92 -7.00
CA TRP A 34 -0.04 -11.88 -6.29
C TRP A 34 1.30 -12.40 -5.76
N PRO A 35 2.44 -11.82 -6.17
CA PRO A 35 3.73 -12.12 -5.56
C PRO A 35 3.68 -11.88 -4.05
N LYS A 36 4.48 -12.62 -3.27
CA LYS A 36 4.56 -12.45 -1.82
C LYS A 36 5.78 -11.62 -1.46
N GLY A 37 5.57 -10.64 -0.59
CA GLY A 37 6.61 -9.74 -0.07
C GLY A 37 6.57 -9.65 1.46
N LEU A 38 7.66 -9.17 2.03
CA LEU A 38 7.81 -8.97 3.48
C LEU A 38 8.39 -7.57 3.74
N SER A 39 7.78 -6.84 4.68
CA SER A 39 8.34 -5.57 5.18
C SER A 39 9.52 -5.85 6.09
N VAL A 40 10.66 -5.19 5.81
CA VAL A 40 11.93 -5.41 6.50
C VAL A 40 12.62 -4.07 6.80
N SER A 41 13.44 -4.04 7.85
CA SER A 41 14.25 -2.86 8.13
C SER A 41 15.36 -2.69 7.08
N LEU A 42 15.67 -1.45 6.69
CA LEU A 42 16.85 -1.11 5.87
C LEU A 42 18.18 -1.62 6.48
N THR A 43 18.20 -1.87 7.78
CA THR A 43 19.39 -2.39 8.47
C THR A 43 19.41 -3.92 8.61
N MET A 44 18.46 -4.63 7.98
CA MET A 44 18.45 -6.08 7.99
C MET A 44 19.74 -6.63 7.36
N PRO A 45 20.46 -7.54 8.04
CA PRO A 45 21.72 -8.09 7.50
C PRO A 45 21.46 -9.08 6.36
N ALA A 46 22.46 -9.24 5.47
CA ALA A 46 22.38 -10.06 4.26
C ALA A 46 21.98 -11.52 4.50
N ASP A 47 22.46 -12.14 5.58
CA ASP A 47 22.09 -13.51 5.97
C ASP A 47 20.60 -13.64 6.33
N LYS A 48 19.99 -12.59 6.88
CA LYS A 48 18.56 -12.53 7.13
C LYS A 48 17.75 -12.30 5.84
N LEU A 49 18.24 -11.46 4.94
CA LEU A 49 17.64 -11.30 3.62
C LEU A 49 17.65 -12.62 2.83
N GLN A 50 18.76 -13.40 2.95
CA GLN A 50 18.83 -14.74 2.36
C GLN A 50 17.76 -15.66 2.95
N GLN A 51 17.53 -15.66 4.27
CA GLN A 51 16.47 -16.44 4.92
C GLN A 51 15.06 -15.99 4.48
N VAL A 52 14.83 -14.70 4.25
CA VAL A 52 13.57 -14.17 3.67
C VAL A 52 13.34 -14.79 2.29
N LYS A 53 14.38 -14.78 1.44
CA LYS A 53 14.32 -15.41 0.10
C LYS A 53 14.03 -16.90 0.15
N GLU A 54 14.72 -17.63 1.03
CA GLU A 54 14.56 -19.09 1.23
C GLU A 54 13.16 -19.46 1.74
N ALA A 55 12.52 -18.59 2.52
CA ALA A 55 11.13 -18.77 2.95
C ALA A 55 10.12 -18.63 1.80
N GLY A 56 10.54 -18.11 0.64
CA GLY A 56 9.73 -18.01 -0.57
C GLY A 56 9.24 -16.59 -0.90
N PHE A 57 9.72 -15.56 -0.18
CA PHE A 57 9.43 -14.18 -0.55
C PHE A 57 10.29 -13.75 -1.73
N GLY A 58 9.66 -13.14 -2.74
CA GLY A 58 10.37 -12.60 -3.90
C GLY A 58 10.58 -11.10 -3.81
N HIS A 59 9.83 -10.44 -2.96
CA HIS A 59 9.77 -8.98 -2.83
C HIS A 59 9.94 -8.54 -1.39
N VAL A 60 10.42 -7.32 -1.21
CA VAL A 60 10.49 -6.67 0.11
C VAL A 60 9.95 -5.24 0.03
N GLU A 61 9.38 -4.80 1.13
CA GLU A 61 9.29 -3.39 1.48
C GLU A 61 10.42 -3.05 2.41
N VAL A 62 10.98 -1.84 2.28
CA VAL A 62 12.11 -1.39 3.10
C VAL A 62 11.69 -0.24 3.99
N THR A 63 11.73 -0.43 5.32
CA THR A 63 11.40 0.63 6.27
C THR A 63 12.62 1.49 6.63
N LEU A 64 12.46 2.83 6.61
CA LEU A 64 13.54 3.78 6.76
C LEU A 64 13.73 4.35 8.18
N ASN A 65 12.90 3.98 9.16
CA ASN A 65 12.95 4.53 10.52
C ASN A 65 14.30 4.35 11.23
N SER A 66 15.07 3.33 10.85
CA SER A 66 16.45 3.09 11.34
C SER A 66 17.46 4.17 10.92
N LEU A 67 17.10 5.06 9.98
CA LEU A 67 17.92 6.16 9.52
C LEU A 67 17.73 7.46 10.31
N ARG A 68 16.86 7.46 11.30
CA ARG A 68 16.62 8.62 12.16
C ARG A 68 17.92 9.01 12.90
N GLY A 69 18.25 10.30 12.88
CA GLY A 69 19.44 10.83 13.54
C GLY A 69 20.78 10.52 12.86
N LYS A 70 20.77 9.83 11.73
CA LYS A 70 21.96 9.55 10.93
C LYS A 70 22.35 10.75 10.06
N SER A 71 23.65 10.90 9.78
CA SER A 71 24.13 11.87 8.79
C SER A 71 23.70 11.49 7.38
N THR A 72 23.78 12.42 6.44
CA THR A 72 23.48 12.16 5.02
C THR A 72 24.34 11.04 4.45
N GLU A 73 25.65 11.03 4.75
CA GLU A 73 26.60 10.02 4.32
C GLU A 73 26.23 8.64 4.86
N GLU A 74 25.88 8.54 6.15
CA GLU A 74 25.45 7.30 6.78
C GLU A 74 24.15 6.76 6.16
N ARG A 75 23.19 7.66 5.84
CA ARG A 75 21.93 7.29 5.18
C ARG A 75 22.16 6.73 3.79
N LEU A 76 22.95 7.41 2.97
CA LEU A 76 23.28 6.97 1.62
C LEU A 76 24.08 5.65 1.63
N ALA A 77 25.04 5.51 2.53
CA ALA A 77 25.80 4.27 2.69
C ALA A 77 24.92 3.09 3.11
N ALA A 78 23.92 3.32 3.97
CA ALA A 78 22.98 2.27 4.39
C ALA A 78 22.05 1.85 3.24
N ILE A 79 21.56 2.81 2.45
CA ILE A 79 20.72 2.56 1.26
C ILE A 79 21.51 1.73 0.23
N GLU A 80 22.75 2.12 -0.08
CA GLU A 80 23.56 1.42 -1.06
C GLU A 80 23.94 0.01 -0.60
N ARG A 81 24.27 -0.16 0.70
CA ARG A 81 24.52 -1.50 1.25
C ARG A 81 23.29 -2.40 1.12
N PHE A 82 22.09 -1.92 1.52
CA PHE A 82 20.88 -2.72 1.40
C PHE A 82 20.59 -3.08 -0.06
N ARG A 83 20.79 -2.14 -0.99
CA ARG A 83 20.65 -2.39 -2.43
C ARG A 83 21.52 -3.56 -2.87
N ALA A 84 22.81 -3.51 -2.53
CA ALA A 84 23.76 -4.55 -2.90
C ALA A 84 23.41 -5.92 -2.28
N ASP A 85 23.03 -5.93 -0.99
CA ASP A 85 22.63 -7.16 -0.28
C ASP A 85 21.36 -7.77 -0.87
N ALA A 86 20.31 -6.96 -1.16
CA ALA A 86 19.08 -7.41 -1.77
C ALA A 86 19.29 -7.96 -3.20
N GLU A 87 20.12 -7.28 -4.00
CA GLU A 87 20.50 -7.72 -5.35
C GLU A 87 21.25 -9.06 -5.31
N GLN A 88 22.20 -9.20 -4.39
CA GLN A 88 22.98 -10.43 -4.23
C GLN A 88 22.10 -11.64 -3.93
N VAL A 89 21.07 -11.49 -3.10
CA VAL A 89 20.16 -12.61 -2.75
C VAL A 89 18.99 -12.74 -3.72
N GLY A 90 18.84 -11.83 -4.69
CA GLY A 90 17.76 -11.84 -5.70
C GLY A 90 16.39 -11.47 -5.13
N LEU A 91 16.34 -10.54 -4.17
CA LEU A 91 15.11 -9.90 -3.69
C LEU A 91 14.84 -8.62 -4.47
N THR A 92 13.59 -8.39 -4.83
CA THR A 92 13.16 -7.15 -5.47
C THR A 92 12.59 -6.19 -4.43
N VAL A 93 13.08 -4.95 -4.38
CA VAL A 93 12.47 -3.90 -3.58
C VAL A 93 11.20 -3.44 -4.31
N TRP A 94 10.04 -3.81 -3.77
CA TRP A 94 8.73 -3.41 -4.29
C TRP A 94 8.37 -2.00 -3.82
N SER A 95 8.49 -1.78 -2.52
CA SER A 95 8.14 -0.52 -1.89
C SER A 95 9.18 -0.08 -0.87
N VAL A 96 9.16 1.21 -0.57
CA VAL A 96 9.90 1.80 0.53
C VAL A 96 8.89 2.49 1.44
N HIS A 97 8.91 2.15 2.72
CA HIS A 97 8.16 2.86 3.75
C HIS A 97 8.98 4.06 4.20
N LEU A 98 8.52 5.26 3.84
CA LEU A 98 9.14 6.53 4.24
C LEU A 98 9.14 6.67 5.76
N PRO A 99 10.02 7.49 6.35
CA PRO A 99 10.03 7.67 7.80
C PRO A 99 8.69 8.14 8.36
N PHE A 100 8.27 7.59 9.49
CA PHE A 100 6.97 7.85 10.10
C PHE A 100 7.04 8.02 11.63
N GLY A 101 5.90 8.35 12.23
CA GLY A 101 5.75 8.63 13.65
C GLY A 101 5.86 10.12 13.97
N ARG A 102 5.73 10.50 15.25
CA ARG A 102 5.61 11.90 15.70
C ARG A 102 6.72 12.84 15.21
N ALA A 103 7.92 12.34 15.04
CA ALA A 103 9.04 13.14 14.55
C ALA A 103 8.98 13.42 13.05
N TRP A 104 8.08 12.75 12.34
CA TRP A 104 7.88 12.78 10.91
C TRP A 104 6.45 13.18 10.52
N ASP A 105 5.75 13.89 11.43
CA ASP A 105 4.35 14.29 11.25
C ASP A 105 4.23 15.42 10.21
N ILE A 106 3.85 15.03 8.99
CA ILE A 106 3.60 15.95 7.87
C ILE A 106 2.30 16.74 8.02
N SER A 107 1.46 16.40 9.01
CA SER A 107 0.20 17.08 9.30
C SER A 107 0.30 18.10 10.44
N SER A 108 1.47 18.18 11.09
CA SER A 108 1.69 19.00 12.28
C SER A 108 1.17 20.44 12.14
N PRO A 109 0.42 20.98 13.14
CA PRO A 109 0.04 22.39 13.19
C PRO A 109 1.23 23.34 13.34
N ASN A 110 2.39 22.84 13.75
CA ASN A 110 3.62 23.64 13.81
C ASN A 110 4.24 23.76 12.41
N ASP A 111 4.08 24.90 11.77
CA ASP A 111 4.52 25.14 10.39
C ASP A 111 6.02 24.92 10.20
N SER A 112 6.87 25.38 11.12
CA SER A 112 8.32 25.23 10.99
C SER A 112 8.74 23.74 11.06
N LEU A 113 8.13 23.00 11.99
CA LEU A 113 8.37 21.56 12.11
C LEU A 113 7.87 20.81 10.86
N ARG A 114 6.66 21.10 10.42
CA ARG A 114 6.06 20.47 9.23
C ARG A 114 6.90 20.73 7.98
N THR A 115 7.31 21.97 7.73
CA THR A 115 8.17 22.32 6.59
C THR A 115 9.46 21.53 6.61
N ALA A 116 10.17 21.49 7.75
CA ALA A 116 11.41 20.74 7.87
C ALA A 116 11.20 19.22 7.64
N VAL A 117 10.08 18.66 8.10
CA VAL A 117 9.74 17.24 7.88
C VAL A 117 9.45 16.97 6.41
N VAL A 118 8.66 17.81 5.75
CA VAL A 118 8.34 17.65 4.31
C VAL A 118 9.62 17.73 3.47
N GLU A 119 10.53 18.68 3.75
CA GLU A 119 11.83 18.77 3.07
C GLU A 119 12.68 17.50 3.26
N GLN A 120 12.72 16.96 4.47
CA GLN A 120 13.46 15.72 4.73
C GLN A 120 12.84 14.51 4.02
N ILE A 121 11.50 14.40 4.01
CA ILE A 121 10.82 13.30 3.29
C ILE A 121 11.04 13.45 1.78
N ALA A 122 11.01 14.66 1.23
CA ALA A 122 11.34 14.90 -0.18
C ALA A 122 12.77 14.45 -0.51
N TRP A 123 13.72 14.72 0.39
CA TRP A 123 15.09 14.19 0.25
C TRP A 123 15.12 12.64 0.24
N PHE A 124 14.33 11.97 1.10
CA PHE A 124 14.24 10.51 1.10
C PHE A 124 13.62 9.98 -0.19
N ILE A 125 12.58 10.64 -0.72
CA ILE A 125 11.95 10.29 -2.00
C ILE A 125 13.01 10.21 -3.13
N ASP A 126 13.94 11.17 -3.17
CA ASP A 126 15.04 11.16 -4.13
C ASP A 126 16.08 10.07 -3.82
N ALA A 127 16.56 10.02 -2.57
CA ALA A 127 17.63 9.11 -2.17
C ALA A 127 17.29 7.63 -2.36
N VAL A 128 16.02 7.23 -2.11
CA VAL A 128 15.61 5.83 -2.21
C VAL A 128 15.45 5.33 -3.65
N GLN A 129 15.56 6.22 -4.66
CA GLN A 129 15.55 5.78 -6.06
C GLN A 129 16.69 4.82 -6.38
N ALA A 130 17.78 4.88 -5.62
CA ALA A 130 18.86 3.90 -5.70
C ALA A 130 18.39 2.45 -5.45
N LEU A 131 17.33 2.25 -4.68
CA LEU A 131 16.71 0.93 -4.41
C LEU A 131 15.80 0.46 -5.56
N GLY A 132 15.42 1.33 -6.50
CA GLY A 132 14.50 1.04 -7.60
C GLY A 132 13.08 0.68 -7.19
N PRO A 133 12.48 1.32 -6.15
CA PRO A 133 11.14 0.96 -5.70
C PRO A 133 10.08 1.30 -6.74
N ARG A 134 8.98 0.58 -6.73
CA ARG A 134 7.77 0.92 -7.50
C ARG A 134 6.81 1.79 -6.71
N LYS A 135 6.87 1.73 -5.39
CA LYS A 135 5.96 2.39 -4.47
C LYS A 135 6.74 3.01 -3.31
N MET A 136 6.21 4.12 -2.78
CA MET A 136 6.72 4.78 -1.58
C MET A 136 5.54 5.03 -0.65
N VAL A 137 5.54 4.42 0.53
CA VAL A 137 4.45 4.52 1.51
C VAL A 137 4.71 5.67 2.47
N LEU A 138 3.68 6.46 2.73
CA LEU A 138 3.70 7.66 3.56
C LEU A 138 2.54 7.64 4.55
N HIS A 139 2.82 7.92 5.82
CA HIS A 139 1.78 8.20 6.81
C HIS A 139 1.19 9.61 6.61
N PRO A 140 -0.14 9.77 6.52
CA PRO A 140 -0.77 11.10 6.36
C PRO A 140 -0.67 11.96 7.62
N SER A 141 -0.41 11.35 8.78
CA SER A 141 -0.32 12.03 10.08
C SER A 141 0.41 11.19 11.11
N ALA A 142 0.56 11.73 12.32
CA ALA A 142 0.99 10.98 13.50
C ALA A 142 0.08 11.28 14.70
N GLU A 143 -0.16 10.27 15.52
CA GLU A 143 -1.01 10.40 16.72
C GLU A 143 -0.24 10.89 17.96
N PRO A 144 -0.97 11.43 18.98
CA PRO A 144 -2.42 11.62 19.00
C PRO A 144 -2.85 12.91 18.29
N ILE A 145 -4.01 12.87 17.63
CA ILE A 145 -4.67 14.06 17.09
C ILE A 145 -5.92 14.33 17.93
N ALA A 146 -5.98 15.53 18.56
CA ALA A 146 -7.19 15.96 19.26
C ALA A 146 -8.29 16.34 18.26
N ASP A 147 -9.55 16.03 18.55
CA ASP A 147 -10.68 16.32 17.66
C ASP A 147 -10.75 17.78 17.24
N SER A 148 -10.46 18.70 18.18
CA SER A 148 -10.44 20.15 17.91
C SER A 148 -9.36 20.60 16.92
N LEU A 149 -8.34 19.78 16.67
CA LEU A 149 -7.25 20.04 15.74
C LEU A 149 -7.34 19.21 14.47
N ARG A 150 -8.28 18.25 14.40
CA ARG A 150 -8.37 17.31 13.27
C ARG A 150 -8.46 18.01 11.92
N ALA A 151 -9.29 19.05 11.81
CA ALA A 151 -9.43 19.82 10.57
C ALA A 151 -8.10 20.50 10.15
N VAL A 152 -7.33 21.01 11.11
CA VAL A 152 -6.02 21.62 10.82
C VAL A 152 -5.02 20.56 10.35
N HIS A 153 -4.96 19.42 11.03
CA HIS A 153 -4.12 18.29 10.61
C HIS A 153 -4.51 17.81 9.21
N PHE A 154 -5.81 17.71 8.91
CA PHE A 154 -6.30 17.29 7.59
C PHE A 154 -5.82 18.24 6.48
N GLU A 155 -6.03 19.56 6.63
CA GLU A 155 -5.59 20.55 5.64
C GLU A 155 -4.07 20.54 5.45
N ASN A 156 -3.32 20.45 6.54
CA ASN A 156 -1.86 20.37 6.50
C ASN A 156 -1.38 19.09 5.78
N SER A 157 -2.04 17.96 6.04
CA SER A 157 -1.75 16.68 5.40
C SER A 157 -1.98 16.77 3.88
N VAL A 158 -3.12 17.31 3.44
CA VAL A 158 -3.41 17.55 2.02
C VAL A 158 -2.29 18.36 1.35
N ASN A 159 -1.90 19.48 1.97
CA ASN A 159 -0.86 20.36 1.41
C ASN A 159 0.50 19.66 1.34
N SER A 160 0.88 18.96 2.40
CA SER A 160 2.15 18.25 2.49
C SER A 160 2.23 17.08 1.50
N ILE A 161 1.17 16.27 1.40
CA ILE A 161 1.13 15.12 0.47
C ILE A 161 1.20 15.61 -0.98
N ASN A 162 0.49 16.68 -1.34
CA ASN A 162 0.57 17.25 -2.69
C ASN A 162 1.97 17.78 -3.03
N ALA A 163 2.66 18.41 -2.06
CA ALA A 163 4.04 18.84 -2.24
C ALA A 163 5.00 17.63 -2.43
N LEU A 164 4.78 16.54 -1.67
CA LEU A 164 5.56 15.31 -1.80
C LEU A 164 5.23 14.53 -3.08
N ALA A 165 3.99 14.58 -3.56
CA ALA A 165 3.61 14.01 -4.85
C ALA A 165 4.33 14.73 -6.00
N GLU A 166 4.49 16.06 -5.92
CA GLU A 166 5.30 16.82 -6.87
C GLU A 166 6.78 16.40 -6.81
N ALA A 167 7.34 16.23 -5.59
CA ALA A 167 8.71 15.74 -5.42
C ALA A 167 8.92 14.31 -5.96
N ALA A 168 7.88 13.47 -5.89
CA ALA A 168 7.91 12.10 -6.43
C ALA A 168 7.76 12.06 -7.96
N ARG A 169 7.34 13.17 -8.59
CA ARG A 169 7.10 13.22 -10.03
C ARG A 169 8.38 12.95 -10.82
N GLY A 170 8.31 11.97 -11.70
CA GLY A 170 9.45 11.58 -12.54
C GLY A 170 10.42 10.58 -11.91
N THR A 171 10.23 10.20 -10.65
CA THR A 171 11.07 9.15 -10.01
C THR A 171 10.77 7.74 -10.52
N GLY A 172 9.61 7.52 -11.14
CA GLY A 172 9.16 6.18 -11.54
C GLY A 172 8.45 5.39 -10.43
N ALA A 173 8.49 5.86 -9.18
CA ALA A 173 7.79 5.29 -8.04
C ALA A 173 6.52 6.09 -7.72
N GLN A 174 5.42 5.39 -7.41
CA GLN A 174 4.17 6.02 -6.98
C GLN A 174 4.18 6.30 -5.49
N LEU A 175 3.82 7.53 -5.09
CA LEU A 175 3.57 7.87 -3.69
C LEU A 175 2.23 7.30 -3.24
N LEU A 176 2.19 6.67 -2.08
CA LEU A 176 1.00 6.05 -1.49
C LEU A 176 0.75 6.63 -0.11
N VAL A 177 -0.51 6.83 0.22
CA VAL A 177 -0.97 7.16 1.58
C VAL A 177 -1.52 5.91 2.23
N GLU A 178 -1.09 5.64 3.45
CA GLU A 178 -1.55 4.51 4.25
C GLU A 178 -2.73 4.90 5.13
N ASP A 179 -3.71 4.00 5.29
CA ASP A 179 -4.71 4.12 6.34
C ASP A 179 -4.07 3.84 7.70
N LEU A 180 -4.47 4.61 8.73
CA LEU A 180 -3.83 4.56 10.03
C LEU A 180 -4.87 4.36 11.14
N PRO A 181 -4.46 3.78 12.29
CA PRO A 181 -5.41 3.46 13.36
C PRO A 181 -5.75 4.68 14.26
N ARG A 182 -6.64 4.45 15.22
CA ARG A 182 -6.95 5.31 16.38
C ARG A 182 -7.29 6.76 16.02
N THR A 183 -6.47 7.71 16.46
CA THR A 183 -6.71 9.15 16.23
C THR A 183 -6.02 9.71 15.00
N CYS A 184 -5.26 8.89 14.27
CA CYS A 184 -4.63 9.31 13.02
C CYS A 184 -5.66 9.68 11.95
N LEU A 185 -5.23 10.44 10.96
CA LEU A 185 -6.02 10.68 9.74
C LEU A 185 -6.13 9.38 8.93
N CYS A 186 -7.17 9.30 8.11
CA CYS A 186 -7.44 8.13 7.26
C CYS A 186 -7.74 6.84 8.05
N ASN A 187 -8.28 6.96 9.26
CA ASN A 187 -8.68 5.83 10.10
C ASN A 187 -10.05 5.24 9.71
N THR A 188 -10.67 5.77 8.67
CA THR A 188 -11.89 5.26 8.02
C THR A 188 -11.82 5.46 6.51
N SER A 189 -12.58 4.64 5.77
CA SER A 189 -12.71 4.76 4.32
C SER A 189 -13.31 6.12 3.91
N ASP A 190 -14.26 6.66 4.66
CA ASP A 190 -14.87 7.96 4.38
C ASP A 190 -13.83 9.08 4.46
N GLU A 191 -12.99 9.10 5.50
CA GLU A 191 -11.95 10.12 5.64
C GLU A 191 -10.83 9.92 4.60
N MET A 192 -10.45 8.67 4.30
CA MET A 192 -9.52 8.36 3.21
C MET A 192 -10.04 8.91 1.88
N LEU A 193 -11.31 8.67 1.55
CA LEU A 193 -11.91 9.18 0.31
C LEU A 193 -12.02 10.70 0.29
N ALA A 194 -12.31 11.34 1.44
CA ALA A 194 -12.33 12.79 1.57
C ALA A 194 -10.92 13.39 1.31
N LEU A 195 -9.87 12.78 1.87
CA LEU A 195 -8.48 13.17 1.61
C LEU A 195 -8.15 13.03 0.12
N PHE A 196 -8.45 11.89 -0.48
CA PHE A 196 -8.18 11.60 -1.89
C PHE A 196 -8.97 12.48 -2.87
N GLY A 197 -10.07 13.06 -2.46
CA GLY A 197 -10.79 14.09 -3.20
C GLY A 197 -10.00 15.41 -3.34
N ARG A 198 -8.92 15.57 -2.59
CA ARG A 198 -8.07 16.78 -2.52
C ARG A 198 -6.63 16.55 -2.98
N LEU A 199 -6.21 15.30 -3.20
CA LEU A 199 -4.84 14.94 -3.57
C LEU A 199 -4.63 14.91 -5.08
N ASP A 200 -3.37 15.02 -5.49
CA ASP A 200 -2.93 14.75 -6.86
C ASP A 200 -3.38 13.34 -7.27
N PRO A 201 -3.98 13.16 -8.45
CA PRO A 201 -4.52 11.87 -8.89
C PRO A 201 -3.45 10.78 -9.07
N SER A 202 -2.16 11.11 -9.09
CA SER A 202 -1.06 10.14 -9.12
C SER A 202 -0.84 9.42 -7.78
N VAL A 203 -1.34 9.96 -6.67
CA VAL A 203 -1.23 9.36 -5.34
C VAL A 203 -2.16 8.14 -5.24
N GLY A 204 -1.64 7.03 -4.72
CA GLY A 204 -2.40 5.80 -4.48
C GLY A 204 -2.59 5.53 -2.98
N ILE A 205 -3.28 4.43 -2.68
CA ILE A 205 -3.50 3.96 -1.30
C ILE A 205 -2.60 2.76 -1.03
N CYS A 206 -1.89 2.77 0.11
CA CYS A 206 -1.40 1.58 0.77
C CYS A 206 -2.48 1.14 1.76
N PHE A 207 -3.07 -0.02 1.55
CA PHE A 207 -4.13 -0.55 2.40
C PHE A 207 -3.52 -1.46 3.48
N ASP A 208 -3.60 -1.03 4.74
CA ASP A 208 -3.22 -1.85 5.90
C ASP A 208 -4.44 -2.53 6.53
N THR A 209 -4.38 -3.85 6.60
CA THR A 209 -5.47 -4.67 7.14
C THR A 209 -5.59 -4.61 8.65
N ASN A 210 -4.59 -4.11 9.36
CA ASN A 210 -4.47 -4.12 10.81
C ASN A 210 -4.85 -2.78 11.49
N HIS A 211 -5.02 -1.72 10.71
CA HIS A 211 -5.27 -0.37 11.21
C HIS A 211 -6.74 0.00 11.36
N LEU A 212 -7.67 -0.83 10.88
CA LEU A 212 -9.10 -0.50 10.82
C LEU A 212 -9.83 -0.91 12.09
N LEU A 213 -9.99 0.03 13.02
CA LEU A 213 -10.66 -0.18 14.31
C LEU A 213 -12.14 0.24 14.31
N GLN A 214 -12.64 0.90 13.25
CA GLN A 214 -13.99 1.45 13.16
C GLN A 214 -14.84 0.78 12.07
N GLU A 215 -14.20 0.06 11.17
CA GLU A 215 -14.85 -0.70 10.09
C GLU A 215 -14.03 -1.97 9.81
N THR A 216 -14.56 -2.87 9.00
CA THR A 216 -13.84 -4.10 8.68
C THR A 216 -12.90 -3.90 7.47
N PRO A 217 -11.78 -4.64 7.40
CA PRO A 217 -10.83 -4.53 6.29
C PRO A 217 -11.47 -4.76 4.91
N GLU A 218 -12.42 -5.70 4.80
CA GLU A 218 -13.12 -5.94 3.53
C GLU A 218 -14.09 -4.81 3.15
N ALA A 219 -14.68 -4.12 4.13
CA ALA A 219 -15.54 -2.96 3.87
C ALA A 219 -14.70 -1.78 3.35
N PHE A 220 -13.58 -1.48 4.01
CA PHE A 220 -12.63 -0.46 3.57
C PHE A 220 -12.13 -0.74 2.14
N ALA A 221 -11.64 -1.97 1.87
CA ALA A 221 -11.14 -2.33 0.55
C ALA A 221 -12.19 -2.11 -0.56
N ARG A 222 -13.46 -2.46 -0.31
CA ARG A 222 -14.53 -2.20 -1.27
C ARG A 222 -14.83 -0.72 -1.47
N ALA A 223 -14.78 0.06 -0.39
CA ALA A 223 -15.08 1.50 -0.43
C ALA A 223 -14.03 2.27 -1.23
N VAL A 224 -12.73 2.04 -0.97
CA VAL A 224 -11.65 2.74 -1.66
C VAL A 224 -11.37 2.20 -3.06
N GLY A 225 -11.74 0.94 -3.32
CA GLY A 225 -11.77 0.33 -4.64
C GLY A 225 -10.41 0.31 -5.35
N GLY A 226 -10.41 0.63 -6.65
CA GLY A 226 -9.23 0.59 -7.51
C GLY A 226 -8.13 1.61 -7.18
N ARG A 227 -8.23 2.36 -6.07
CA ARG A 227 -7.14 3.23 -5.59
C ARG A 227 -6.09 2.48 -4.79
N ILE A 228 -6.35 1.23 -4.38
CA ILE A 228 -5.37 0.38 -3.69
C ILE A 228 -4.22 0.07 -4.65
N ALA A 229 -3.01 0.46 -4.30
CA ALA A 229 -1.81 0.31 -5.10
C ALA A 229 -0.66 -0.43 -4.37
N SER A 230 -0.78 -0.63 -3.06
CA SER A 230 0.02 -1.55 -2.24
C SER A 230 -0.82 -2.06 -1.07
N LEU A 231 -0.32 -3.08 -0.39
CA LEU A 231 -0.94 -3.69 0.79
C LEU A 231 0.08 -3.76 1.92
N HIS A 232 -0.39 -3.57 3.16
CA HIS A 232 0.25 -4.06 4.37
C HIS A 232 -0.67 -5.10 5.00
N VAL A 233 -0.17 -6.31 5.14
CA VAL A 233 -0.98 -7.46 5.54
C VAL A 233 -0.51 -8.00 6.87
N SER A 234 -1.35 -7.86 7.86
CA SER A 234 -1.19 -8.46 9.18
C SER A 234 -2.54 -8.65 9.86
N ASP A 235 -2.58 -9.45 10.92
CA ASP A 235 -3.79 -9.75 11.68
C ASP A 235 -3.81 -8.99 13.01
N TYR A 236 -4.99 -8.84 13.61
CA TYR A 236 -5.20 -8.11 14.85
C TYR A 236 -6.41 -8.65 15.63
N ASP A 237 -6.71 -8.04 16.78
CA ASP A 237 -7.84 -8.42 17.63
C ASP A 237 -9.10 -7.55 17.46
N ALA A 238 -9.12 -6.65 16.47
CA ALA A 238 -10.15 -5.62 16.26
C ALA A 238 -10.31 -4.62 17.43
N VAL A 239 -9.37 -4.62 18.38
CA VAL A 239 -9.34 -3.68 19.51
C VAL A 239 -8.21 -2.68 19.34
N ASP A 240 -7.06 -3.16 18.87
CA ASP A 240 -5.87 -2.34 18.59
C ASP A 240 -5.01 -3.01 17.52
N GLU A 241 -4.11 -2.25 16.87
CA GLU A 241 -3.13 -2.80 15.95
C GLU A 241 -2.20 -3.81 16.65
N LYS A 242 -1.85 -4.92 16.00
CA LYS A 242 -1.05 -6.00 16.56
C LYS A 242 0.06 -6.48 15.66
N HIS A 243 -0.05 -6.28 14.36
CA HIS A 243 0.86 -6.81 13.34
C HIS A 243 1.13 -8.33 13.50
N TRP A 244 0.11 -9.09 13.84
CA TRP A 244 0.22 -10.54 13.96
C TRP A 244 0.28 -11.22 12.58
N VAL A 245 0.82 -12.41 12.55
CA VAL A 245 0.76 -13.27 11.35
C VAL A 245 -0.70 -13.63 11.02
N MET A 246 -1.00 -13.84 9.74
CA MET A 246 -2.34 -14.17 9.25
C MET A 246 -2.93 -15.38 9.99
N GLY A 247 -4.20 -15.27 10.39
CA GLY A 247 -4.94 -16.33 11.07
C GLY A 247 -4.70 -16.42 12.57
N LYS A 248 -3.89 -15.52 13.15
CA LYS A 248 -3.72 -15.41 14.60
C LYS A 248 -4.77 -14.52 15.26
N GLY A 249 -5.36 -13.61 14.51
CA GLY A 249 -6.35 -12.64 14.96
C GLY A 249 -7.78 -12.98 14.51
N VAL A 250 -8.55 -11.94 14.19
CA VAL A 250 -9.99 -12.05 13.91
C VAL A 250 -10.37 -11.78 12.45
N ILE A 251 -9.42 -11.48 11.56
CA ILE A 251 -9.71 -11.12 10.17
C ILE A 251 -10.26 -12.32 9.39
N ASP A 252 -11.39 -12.14 8.70
CA ASP A 252 -11.90 -13.09 7.70
C ASP A 252 -11.11 -12.95 6.40
N TRP A 253 -9.97 -13.64 6.33
CA TRP A 253 -9.06 -13.56 5.19
C TRP A 253 -9.69 -13.90 3.84
N PRO A 254 -10.55 -14.93 3.69
CA PRO A 254 -11.30 -15.13 2.47
C PRO A 254 -12.14 -13.92 2.04
N ALA A 255 -12.81 -13.24 2.97
CA ALA A 255 -13.61 -12.05 2.68
C ALA A 255 -12.74 -10.87 2.26
N VAL A 256 -11.63 -10.61 2.97
CA VAL A 256 -10.66 -9.54 2.66
C VAL A 256 -10.00 -9.78 1.30
N ILE A 257 -9.51 -10.98 1.03
CA ILE A 257 -8.89 -11.34 -0.26
C ILE A 257 -9.90 -11.18 -1.40
N GLY A 258 -11.15 -11.63 -1.21
CA GLY A 258 -12.22 -11.42 -2.17
C GLY A 258 -12.53 -9.95 -2.43
N ALA A 259 -12.50 -9.12 -1.38
CA ALA A 259 -12.67 -7.67 -1.52
C ALA A 259 -11.51 -7.05 -2.32
N ILE A 260 -10.26 -7.35 -1.98
CA ILE A 260 -9.07 -6.86 -2.70
C ILE A 260 -9.12 -7.32 -4.17
N ALA A 261 -9.41 -8.60 -4.44
CA ALA A 261 -9.52 -9.12 -5.80
C ALA A 261 -10.58 -8.37 -6.63
N SER A 262 -11.69 -7.96 -6.00
CA SER A 262 -12.76 -7.21 -6.67
C SER A 262 -12.36 -5.80 -7.09
N THR A 263 -11.28 -5.23 -6.54
CA THR A 263 -10.76 -3.90 -6.91
C THR A 263 -9.90 -3.93 -8.18
N GLY A 264 -9.48 -5.12 -8.63
CA GLY A 264 -8.54 -5.29 -9.74
C GLY A 264 -7.07 -5.17 -9.30
N TYR A 265 -6.77 -5.21 -8.01
CA TYR A 265 -5.40 -5.20 -7.51
C TYR A 265 -4.56 -6.34 -8.10
N ASP A 266 -3.35 -6.03 -8.54
CA ASP A 266 -2.40 -6.96 -9.17
C ASP A 266 -0.96 -6.83 -8.64
N GLY A 267 -0.78 -6.10 -7.52
CA GLY A 267 0.51 -5.83 -6.89
C GLY A 267 1.00 -6.96 -5.97
N VAL A 268 1.96 -6.64 -5.13
CA VAL A 268 2.57 -7.56 -4.16
C VAL A 268 1.69 -7.68 -2.91
N PHE A 269 1.41 -8.91 -2.49
CA PHE A 269 0.79 -9.19 -1.19
C PHE A 269 1.87 -9.06 -0.12
N MET A 270 2.00 -7.86 0.45
CA MET A 270 3.10 -7.46 1.32
C MET A 270 2.77 -7.72 2.78
N PHE A 271 3.49 -8.63 3.41
CA PHE A 271 3.35 -8.89 4.84
C PHE A 271 4.08 -7.83 5.66
N GLU A 272 3.37 -7.19 6.58
CA GLU A 272 3.92 -6.32 7.59
C GLU A 272 3.60 -6.89 8.98
N VAL A 273 4.40 -7.84 9.41
CA VAL A 273 4.15 -8.66 10.60
C VAL A 273 5.29 -8.60 11.60
N GLY A 274 4.94 -8.75 12.87
CA GLY A 274 5.87 -8.84 13.98
C GLY A 274 5.62 -10.07 14.85
N GLY A 275 6.56 -10.36 15.76
CA GLY A 275 6.38 -11.41 16.78
C GLY A 275 6.25 -12.82 16.21
N TYR A 276 6.95 -13.10 15.11
CA TYR A 276 7.08 -14.44 14.52
C TYR A 276 8.44 -15.08 14.87
N ASP A 277 8.48 -16.40 14.90
CA ASP A 277 9.69 -17.15 15.26
C ASP A 277 10.65 -17.32 14.06
N SER A 278 10.11 -17.37 12.85
CA SER A 278 10.87 -17.52 11.61
C SER A 278 10.10 -16.98 10.39
N PHE A 279 10.82 -16.64 9.32
CA PHE A 279 10.19 -16.26 8.03
C PHE A 279 9.38 -17.42 7.43
N GLY A 280 9.77 -18.67 7.71
CA GLY A 280 9.00 -19.86 7.33
C GLY A 280 7.62 -19.88 7.98
N GLN A 281 7.48 -19.47 9.24
CA GLN A 281 6.18 -19.35 9.91
C GLN A 281 5.26 -18.37 9.19
N VAL A 282 5.78 -17.22 8.78
CA VAL A 282 4.99 -16.23 7.98
C VAL A 282 4.56 -16.87 6.65
N ALA A 283 5.47 -17.59 5.99
CA ALA A 283 5.17 -18.28 4.74
C ALA A 283 4.10 -19.37 4.90
N ASP A 284 4.10 -20.09 6.01
CA ASP A 284 3.10 -21.14 6.27
C ASP A 284 1.70 -20.57 6.46
N THR A 285 1.57 -19.34 6.98
CA THR A 285 0.26 -18.68 7.13
C THR A 285 -0.38 -18.36 5.79
N TRP A 286 0.36 -17.85 4.81
CA TRP A 286 -0.24 -17.59 3.50
C TRP A 286 -0.66 -18.88 2.79
N ARG A 287 0.12 -19.97 2.94
CA ARG A 287 -0.22 -21.28 2.37
C ARG A 287 -1.48 -21.87 3.05
N ALA A 288 -1.66 -21.60 4.35
CA ALA A 288 -2.87 -22.02 5.05
C ALA A 288 -4.12 -21.29 4.55
N VAL A 289 -4.02 -19.99 4.30
CA VAL A 289 -5.12 -19.19 3.72
C VAL A 289 -5.40 -19.62 2.27
N GLU A 290 -4.38 -19.93 1.48
CA GLU A 290 -4.58 -20.47 0.12
C GLU A 290 -5.39 -21.76 0.14
N ARG A 291 -5.02 -22.72 0.99
CA ARG A 291 -5.80 -23.97 1.16
C ARG A 291 -7.25 -23.69 1.56
N ARG A 292 -7.46 -22.70 2.43
CA ARG A 292 -8.82 -22.32 2.83
C ARG A 292 -9.65 -21.77 1.67
N LEU A 293 -9.06 -20.96 0.81
CA LEU A 293 -9.71 -20.46 -0.41
C LEU A 293 -10.04 -21.60 -1.38
N GLU A 294 -9.14 -22.59 -1.55
CA GLU A 294 -9.42 -23.81 -2.35
C GLU A 294 -10.62 -24.60 -1.83
N GLU A 295 -10.69 -24.81 -0.51
CA GLU A 295 -11.82 -25.49 0.10
C GLU A 295 -13.15 -24.77 -0.14
N ILE A 296 -13.14 -23.44 -0.13
CA ILE A 296 -14.34 -22.61 -0.39
C ILE A 296 -14.75 -22.72 -1.85
N GLU A 297 -13.80 -22.68 -2.79
CA GLU A 297 -14.09 -22.82 -4.22
C GLU A 297 -14.64 -24.20 -4.58
N ASN A 298 -14.05 -25.27 -4.03
CA ASN A 298 -14.47 -26.64 -4.27
C ASN A 298 -15.87 -27.00 -3.71
N ARG A 299 -16.45 -26.14 -2.88
CA ARG A 299 -17.81 -26.31 -2.32
C ARG A 299 -18.92 -25.59 -3.12
N LYS A 300 -18.54 -24.80 -4.11
CA LYS A 300 -19.48 -24.07 -5.00
C LYS A 300 -19.86 -24.93 -6.21
#